data_33ad31eb07ab5e7b24467f318cf2a9ad
#
_entry.id   33ad31eb07ab5e7b24467f318cf2a9ad
#
_cell.length_a   1.000
_cell.length_b   1.000
_cell.length_c   1.000
_cell.angle_alpha   90.00
_cell.angle_beta   90.00
_cell.angle_gamma   90.00
#
_symmetry.space_group_name_H-M   'P 1'
#
loop_
_entity.id
_entity.type
_entity.pdbx_description
1 polymer ?
#
loop_
_entity_poly.entity_id
_entity_poly.type
_entity_poly.pdbx_seq_one_letter_code
_entity_poly.pdbx_strand_id
1 'polypeptide(L)'
;MAKNLILVSHGTFCEELKNSTEMIMGPQTNIYPVPLLPSEGAEDFKEKFLSVVENLDDYIVFADLLGGTPCNVVSRLLMEGYHFELYAGMNMPMVIGFLNGVLLGSEVDIIHYGKEKYSSCE
;
A
#
# COMPACT_ATOMS: atom_id res chain seq x y z
N MET A 1 10.91 10.87 1.52
CA MET A 1 9.83 9.87 1.42
C MET A 1 10.23 8.77 0.46
N ALA A 2 9.89 7.52 0.78
CA ALA A 2 10.11 6.39 -0.12
C ALA A 2 9.41 6.60 -1.46
N LYS A 3 9.97 6.04 -2.52
CA LYS A 3 9.42 6.21 -3.87
C LYS A 3 8.58 5.04 -4.33
N ASN A 4 8.60 3.92 -3.59
CA ASN A 4 7.85 2.72 -3.93
C ASN A 4 6.72 2.50 -2.94
N LEU A 5 5.59 2.02 -3.44
CA LEU A 5 4.41 1.76 -2.64
C LEU A 5 3.95 0.33 -2.86
N ILE A 6 3.76 -0.40 -1.77
CA ILE A 6 3.23 -1.76 -1.80
C ILE A 6 1.81 -1.71 -1.26
N LEU A 7 0.87 -2.25 -2.02
CA LEU A 7 -0.54 -2.34 -1.60
C LEU A 7 -0.84 -3.80 -1.27
N VAL A 8 -1.16 -4.09 -0.03
CA VAL A 8 -1.50 -5.46 0.38
C VAL A 8 -2.97 -5.53 0.76
N SER A 9 -3.64 -6.60 0.33
CA SER A 9 -5.07 -6.74 0.62
C SER A 9 -5.52 -8.19 0.57
N HIS A 10 -6.71 -8.43 1.12
CA HIS A 10 -7.45 -9.66 0.83
C HIS A 10 -7.90 -9.59 -0.63
N GLY A 11 -7.68 -10.68 -1.36
CA GLY A 11 -8.09 -10.74 -2.76
C GLY A 11 -7.49 -9.63 -3.62
N THR A 12 -8.13 -9.34 -4.72
CA THR A 12 -7.61 -8.42 -5.74
C THR A 12 -7.94 -6.95 -5.50
N PHE A 13 -8.45 -6.60 -4.32
CA PHE A 13 -8.75 -5.20 -3.99
C PHE A 13 -7.56 -4.29 -4.24
N CYS A 14 -6.36 -4.72 -3.85
CA CYS A 14 -5.15 -3.91 -4.03
C CYS A 14 -4.85 -3.67 -5.51
N GLU A 15 -5.12 -4.64 -6.37
CA GLU A 15 -4.91 -4.50 -7.80
C GLU A 15 -5.88 -3.48 -8.39
N GLU A 16 -7.15 -3.56 -7.98
CA GLU A 16 -8.17 -2.65 -8.45
C GLU A 16 -7.97 -1.23 -7.91
N LEU A 17 -7.46 -1.10 -6.69
CA LEU A 17 -7.12 0.21 -6.13
C LEU A 17 -6.04 0.88 -6.97
N LYS A 18 -5.02 0.12 -7.38
CA LYS A 18 -4.00 0.64 -8.29
C LYS A 18 -4.62 1.03 -9.62
N ASN A 19 -5.39 0.15 -10.21
CA ASN A 19 -6.01 0.40 -11.52
C ASN A 19 -6.91 1.64 -11.49
N SER A 20 -7.72 1.77 -10.45
CA SER A 20 -8.62 2.91 -10.33
C SER A 20 -7.84 4.22 -10.12
N THR A 21 -6.78 4.17 -9.35
CA THR A 21 -5.92 5.35 -9.16
C THR A 21 -5.27 5.74 -10.48
N GLU A 22 -4.85 4.77 -11.28
CA GLU A 22 -4.23 5.06 -12.58
C GLU A 22 -5.19 5.69 -13.57
N MET A 23 -6.49 5.49 -13.41
CA MET A 23 -7.47 6.21 -14.22
C MET A 23 -7.42 7.71 -14.00
N ILE A 24 -6.98 8.14 -12.81
CA ILE A 24 -6.88 9.55 -12.43
C ILE A 24 -5.48 10.09 -12.68
N MET A 25 -4.48 9.35 -12.25
CA MET A 25 -3.09 9.81 -12.19
C MET A 25 -2.23 9.33 -13.37
N GLY A 26 -2.76 8.44 -14.21
CA GLY A 26 -1.99 7.81 -15.27
C GLY A 26 -1.20 6.60 -14.76
N PRO A 27 -0.58 5.83 -15.68
CA PRO A 27 0.15 4.62 -15.32
C PRO A 27 1.27 4.88 -14.31
N GLN A 28 1.45 3.96 -13.35
CA GLN A 28 2.46 4.07 -12.30
C GLN A 28 3.33 2.82 -12.29
N THR A 29 4.64 2.98 -12.32
CA THR A 29 5.58 1.87 -12.30
C THR A 29 6.09 1.56 -10.89
N ASN A 30 5.72 2.37 -9.90
CA ASN A 30 6.21 2.28 -8.53
C ASN A 30 5.16 1.80 -7.53
N ILE A 31 4.03 1.27 -8.01
CA ILE A 31 2.98 0.69 -7.15
C ILE A 31 2.93 -0.81 -7.40
N TYR A 32 3.08 -1.59 -6.33
CA TYR A 32 3.18 -3.05 -6.39
C TYR A 32 2.06 -3.66 -5.56
N PRO A 33 0.99 -4.17 -6.20
CA PRO A 33 -0.06 -4.84 -5.46
C PRO A 33 0.36 -6.27 -5.10
N VAL A 34 0.10 -6.67 -3.87
CA VAL A 34 0.38 -8.02 -3.39
C VAL A 34 -0.89 -8.56 -2.75
N PRO A 35 -1.71 -9.29 -3.51
CA PRO A 35 -2.98 -9.82 -3.00
C PRO A 35 -2.80 -11.12 -2.21
N LEU A 36 -3.63 -11.29 -1.18
CA LEU A 36 -3.80 -12.59 -0.54
C LEU A 36 -4.97 -13.28 -1.26
N LEU A 37 -4.67 -14.29 -2.06
CA LEU A 37 -5.71 -14.98 -2.82
C LEU A 37 -6.46 -15.99 -1.93
N PRO A 38 -7.71 -16.36 -2.30
CA PRO A 38 -8.52 -17.24 -1.45
C PRO A 38 -7.86 -18.60 -1.14
N SER A 39 -7.02 -19.09 -2.05
CA SER A 39 -6.34 -20.38 -1.87
C SER A 39 -5.04 -20.28 -1.08
N GLU A 40 -4.62 -19.07 -0.71
CA GLU A 40 -3.33 -18.84 -0.07
C GLU A 40 -3.44 -18.67 1.44
N GLY A 41 -2.40 -19.11 2.16
CA GLY A 41 -2.26 -18.86 3.58
C GLY A 41 -1.25 -17.76 3.84
N ALA A 42 -0.98 -17.53 5.13
CA ALA A 42 -0.06 -16.49 5.57
C ALA A 42 1.35 -16.67 5.03
N GLU A 43 1.84 -17.91 4.98
CA GLU A 43 3.19 -18.18 4.47
C GLU A 43 3.31 -17.92 2.98
N ASP A 44 2.30 -18.29 2.20
CA ASP A 44 2.28 -18.01 0.76
C ASP A 44 2.32 -16.52 0.51
N PHE A 45 1.52 -15.77 1.26
CA PHE A 45 1.46 -14.33 1.15
C PHE A 45 2.80 -13.69 1.53
N LYS A 46 3.41 -14.16 2.62
CA LYS A 46 4.70 -13.66 3.09
C LYS A 46 5.77 -13.83 2.01
N GLU A 47 5.85 -15.00 1.41
CA GLU A 47 6.82 -15.27 0.34
C GLU A 47 6.61 -14.35 -0.84
N LYS A 48 5.35 -14.14 -1.22
CA LYS A 48 5.00 -13.26 -2.32
C LYS A 48 5.42 -11.82 -2.02
N PHE A 49 5.11 -11.35 -0.82
CA PHE A 49 5.49 -10.00 -0.39
C PHE A 49 7.01 -9.83 -0.42
N LEU A 50 7.75 -10.77 0.16
CA LEU A 50 9.20 -10.67 0.22
C LEU A 50 9.83 -10.70 -1.16
N SER A 51 9.29 -11.49 -2.09
CA SER A 51 9.82 -11.54 -3.45
C SER A 51 9.63 -10.21 -4.19
N VAL A 52 8.58 -9.45 -3.85
CA VAL A 52 8.36 -8.13 -4.44
C VAL A 52 9.35 -7.12 -3.87
N VAL A 53 9.55 -7.10 -2.55
CA VAL A 53 10.35 -6.04 -1.92
C VAL A 53 11.84 -6.31 -1.91
N GLU A 54 12.30 -7.53 -2.20
CA GLU A 54 13.72 -7.87 -2.11
C GLU A 54 14.60 -7.02 -3.03
N ASN A 55 14.05 -6.49 -4.11
CA ASN A 55 14.79 -5.67 -5.07
C ASN A 55 14.48 -4.18 -4.93
N LEU A 56 13.77 -3.79 -3.87
CA LEU A 56 13.43 -2.39 -3.62
C LEU A 56 14.27 -1.85 -2.46
N ASP A 57 14.87 -0.67 -2.65
CA ASP A 57 15.69 -0.04 -1.63
C ASP A 57 14.85 0.50 -0.47
N ASP A 58 13.78 1.20 -0.80
CA ASP A 58 12.85 1.69 0.20
C ASP A 58 11.43 1.65 -0.34
N TYR A 59 10.47 1.49 0.57
CA TYR A 59 9.06 1.38 0.21
C TYR A 59 8.18 1.67 1.43
N ILE A 60 6.95 2.05 1.15
CA ILE A 60 5.89 2.21 2.14
C ILE A 60 4.84 1.15 1.84
N VAL A 61 4.18 0.63 2.87
CA VAL A 61 3.17 -0.41 2.71
C VAL A 61 1.81 0.12 3.17
N PHE A 62 0.80 -0.02 2.33
CA PHE A 62 -0.60 0.22 2.69
C PHE A 62 -1.32 -1.11 2.73
N ALA A 63 -2.03 -1.38 3.82
CA ALA A 63 -2.85 -2.58 3.99
C ALA A 63 -4.32 -2.20 3.97
N ASP A 64 -5.17 -3.13 3.56
CA ASP A 64 -6.61 -2.88 3.45
C ASP A 64 -7.27 -2.63 4.81
N LEU A 65 -6.93 -3.41 5.81
CA LEU A 65 -7.48 -3.17 7.15
C LEU A 65 -6.56 -3.70 8.24
N LEU A 66 -6.69 -3.12 9.42
CA LEU A 66 -5.96 -3.54 10.60
C LEU A 66 -6.54 -4.88 11.10
N GLY A 67 -5.66 -5.80 11.47
CA GLY A 67 -6.07 -7.09 12.06
C GLY A 67 -6.33 -8.20 11.06
N GLY A 68 -6.28 -7.92 9.76
CA GLY A 68 -6.40 -8.97 8.75
C GLY A 68 -5.06 -9.65 8.46
N THR A 69 -5.10 -10.79 7.79
CA THR A 69 -3.89 -11.56 7.48
C THR A 69 -2.82 -10.74 6.74
N PRO A 70 -3.14 -9.99 5.66
CA PRO A 70 -2.10 -9.20 4.99
C PRO A 70 -1.40 -8.23 5.94
N CYS A 71 -2.16 -7.46 6.71
CA CYS A 71 -1.58 -6.51 7.65
C CYS A 71 -0.79 -7.20 8.74
N ASN A 72 -1.28 -8.31 9.27
CA ASN A 72 -0.60 -9.04 10.34
C ASN A 72 0.74 -9.62 9.88
N VAL A 73 0.80 -10.14 8.64
CA VAL A 73 2.04 -10.68 8.09
C VAL A 73 3.10 -9.58 7.97
N VAL A 74 2.73 -8.43 7.38
CA VAL A 74 3.71 -7.36 7.21
C VAL A 74 4.07 -6.70 8.54
N SER A 75 3.14 -6.64 9.51
CA SER A 75 3.43 -6.15 10.86
C SER A 75 4.48 -7.02 11.54
N ARG A 76 4.38 -8.33 11.36
CA ARG A 76 5.35 -9.27 11.93
C ARG A 76 6.73 -9.05 11.33
N LEU A 77 6.81 -8.77 10.03
CA LEU A 77 8.09 -8.46 9.39
C LEU A 77 8.75 -7.22 9.99
N LEU A 78 7.98 -6.20 10.32
CA LEU A 78 8.51 -5.04 11.03
C LEU A 78 9.13 -5.44 12.37
N MET A 79 8.46 -6.34 13.10
CA MET A 79 8.98 -6.82 14.38
C MET A 79 10.24 -7.66 14.21
N GLU A 80 10.44 -8.25 13.03
CA GLU A 80 11.61 -9.08 12.71
C GLU A 80 12.81 -8.26 12.20
N GLY A 81 12.66 -6.94 12.09
CA GLY A 81 13.77 -6.08 11.73
C GLY A 81 13.70 -5.46 10.33
N TYR A 82 12.65 -5.72 9.56
CA TYR A 82 12.46 -5.05 8.28
C TYR A 82 12.09 -3.58 8.55
N HIS A 83 12.51 -2.69 7.67
CA HIS A 83 12.29 -1.25 7.85
C HIS A 83 11.38 -0.71 6.74
N PHE A 84 10.19 -0.29 7.11
CA PHE A 84 9.25 0.40 6.24
C PHE A 84 8.13 1.00 7.07
N GLU A 85 7.45 1.99 6.52
CA GLU A 85 6.24 2.51 7.16
C GLU A 85 5.06 1.65 6.73
N LEU A 86 4.14 1.40 7.65
CA LEU A 86 2.94 0.61 7.40
C LEU A 86 1.72 1.41 7.82
N TYR A 87 0.76 1.53 6.91
CA TYR A 87 -0.52 2.19 7.15
C TYR A 87 -1.64 1.21 6.84
N ALA A 88 -2.64 1.12 7.71
CA ALA A 88 -3.82 0.28 7.51
C ALA A 88 -5.02 1.14 7.13
N GLY A 89 -6.03 0.51 6.53
CA GLY A 89 -7.22 1.23 6.09
C GLY A 89 -6.99 2.01 4.81
N MET A 90 -6.24 1.43 3.89
CA MET A 90 -5.89 2.13 2.65
C MET A 90 -7.10 2.54 1.85
N ASN A 91 -6.98 3.69 1.20
CA ASN A 91 -8.01 4.24 0.33
C ASN A 91 -7.34 5.03 -0.79
N MET A 92 -8.13 5.42 -1.78
CA MET A 92 -7.59 6.12 -2.94
C MET A 92 -6.94 7.47 -2.59
N PRO A 93 -7.49 8.31 -1.71
CA PRO A 93 -6.81 9.55 -1.31
C PRO A 93 -5.41 9.31 -0.75
N MET A 94 -5.19 8.23 0.00
CA MET A 94 -3.86 7.90 0.51
C MET A 94 -2.88 7.62 -0.64
N VAL A 95 -3.32 6.85 -1.62
CA VAL A 95 -2.47 6.51 -2.78
C VAL A 95 -2.15 7.76 -3.59
N ILE A 96 -3.15 8.59 -3.85
CA ILE A 96 -2.95 9.86 -4.57
C ILE A 96 -2.01 10.77 -3.78
N GLY A 97 -2.17 10.85 -2.46
CA GLY A 97 -1.29 11.64 -1.61
C GLY A 97 0.17 11.18 -1.70
N PHE A 98 0.38 9.87 -1.67
CA PHE A 98 1.71 9.30 -1.85
C PHE A 98 2.31 9.71 -3.20
N LEU A 99 1.55 9.54 -4.28
CA LEU A 99 2.03 9.86 -5.63
C LEU A 99 2.36 11.34 -5.77
N ASN A 100 1.54 12.22 -5.20
CA ASN A 100 1.80 13.65 -5.20
C ASN A 100 3.09 13.97 -4.44
N GLY A 101 3.32 13.31 -3.32
CA GLY A 101 4.55 13.49 -2.55
C GLY A 101 5.79 13.11 -3.35
N VAL A 102 5.75 11.98 -4.04
CA VAL A 102 6.85 11.53 -4.90
C VAL A 102 7.07 12.53 -6.04
N LEU A 103 6.00 12.96 -6.69
CA LEU A 103 6.07 13.87 -7.82
C LEU A 103 6.67 15.22 -7.42
N LEU A 104 6.30 15.73 -6.25
CA LEU A 104 6.77 17.03 -5.75
C LEU A 104 8.09 16.93 -4.99
N GLY A 105 8.58 15.72 -4.73
CA GLY A 105 9.80 15.50 -3.96
C GLY A 105 9.68 15.94 -2.51
N SER A 106 8.48 15.84 -1.93
CA SER A 106 8.23 16.30 -0.57
C SER A 106 7.53 15.21 0.26
N GLU A 107 7.66 15.33 1.59
CA GLU A 107 6.92 14.48 2.51
C GLU A 107 5.46 14.89 2.50
N VAL A 108 4.58 13.90 2.66
CA VAL A 108 3.14 14.15 2.82
C VAL A 108 2.64 13.41 4.06
N ASP A 109 1.58 13.92 4.66
CA ASP A 109 0.93 13.27 5.78
C ASP A 109 -0.10 12.28 5.23
N ILE A 110 0.29 11.02 5.14
CA ILE A 110 -0.54 9.95 4.58
C ILE A 110 -1.85 9.81 5.36
N ILE A 111 -1.77 9.90 6.69
CA ILE A 111 -2.97 9.77 7.52
C ILE A 111 -3.94 10.92 7.25
N HIS A 112 -3.41 12.11 7.05
CA HIS A 112 -4.25 13.27 6.71
C HIS A 112 -5.03 13.03 5.43
N TYR A 113 -4.36 12.52 4.38
CA TYR A 113 -5.04 12.20 3.13
C TYR A 113 -6.11 11.13 3.33
N GLY A 114 -5.82 10.10 4.13
CA GLY A 114 -6.76 9.03 4.39
C GLY A 114 -7.97 9.46 5.23
N LYS A 115 -7.82 10.51 6.00
CA LYS A 115 -8.88 11.10 6.82
C LYS A 115 -9.52 12.30 6.16
N GLU A 116 -9.44 12.37 4.86
CA GLU A 116 -9.98 13.49 4.10
C GLU A 116 -11.40 13.83 4.58
N LYS A 117 -11.59 15.11 4.82
CA LYS A 117 -12.85 15.58 5.36
C LYS A 117 -13.99 15.30 4.40
N TYR A 118 -15.07 14.72 4.91
CA TYR A 118 -16.29 14.61 4.12
C TYR A 118 -16.79 16.01 3.75
N SER A 119 -17.09 16.20 2.50
CA SER A 119 -17.74 17.42 2.02
C SER A 119 -18.71 17.04 0.92
N SER A 120 -19.70 17.90 0.70
CA SER A 120 -20.68 17.65 -0.36
C SER A 120 -19.99 17.68 -1.71
N CYS A 121 -20.38 16.77 -2.59
CA CYS A 121 -19.91 16.76 -3.97
C CYS A 121 -20.70 17.70 -4.87
N GLU A 122 -21.63 18.44 -4.31
CA GLU A 122 -22.47 19.38 -5.06
C GLU A 122 -21.72 20.63 -5.47
#